data_a7b450a2ef4067ae88d07cbb77c8bf25
#
_entry.id   a7b450a2ef4067ae88d07cbb77c8bf25
#
_cell.length_a   1.000
_cell.length_b   1.000
_cell.length_c   1.000
_cell.angle_alpha   90.00
_cell.angle_beta   90.00
_cell.angle_gamma   90.00
#
_symmetry.space_group_name_H-M   'P 1'
#
loop_
_entity.id
_entity.type
_entity.pdbx_description
1 polymer ?
#
loop_
_entity_poly.entity_id
_entity_poly.type
_entity_poly.pdbx_seq_one_letter_code
_entity_poly.pdbx_strand_id
1 'polypeptide(L)'
;QLTSASEFKERLLHVAKGGIYTGTTAHLDALIKNDLPAIKNVIGQDFIGYNKEIGAWLFNDVAVCNSKTYEINEEDYFEIDGINAKPLNKKPILQINYKKPDEFTTSWVEDLWLAFGEKGIITLAFWLGSLFSEQIRQKNASYPFLEITGEPGTGKTTLIDFCWRLWG
;
A
#
# COMPACT_ATOMS: atom_id res chain seq x y z
N GLN A 1 -8.67 8.04 13.62
CA GLN A 1 -7.77 9.09 14.13
C GLN A 1 -8.49 9.84 15.26
N LEU A 2 -7.94 9.79 16.47
CA LEU A 2 -8.46 10.57 17.60
C LEU A 2 -8.24 12.06 17.28
N THR A 3 -9.34 12.82 17.22
CA THR A 3 -9.33 14.25 16.99
C THR A 3 -9.53 14.99 18.31
N SER A 4 -9.15 16.27 18.37
CA SER A 4 -9.45 17.11 19.54
C SER A 4 -10.97 17.25 19.74
N ALA A 5 -11.41 17.50 20.97
CA ALA A 5 -12.83 17.66 21.28
C ALA A 5 -13.51 18.79 20.51
N SER A 6 -12.78 19.86 20.18
CA SER A 6 -13.27 20.95 19.32
C SER A 6 -13.48 20.49 17.87
N GLU A 7 -12.51 19.76 17.33
CA GLU A 7 -12.59 19.23 15.97
C GLU A 7 -13.70 18.15 15.84
N PHE A 8 -13.93 17.37 16.88
CA PHE A 8 -15.04 16.42 16.93
C PHE A 8 -16.40 17.15 16.81
N LYS A 9 -16.60 18.27 17.51
CA LYS A 9 -17.82 19.07 17.41
C LYS A 9 -18.06 19.61 16.01
N GLU A 10 -17.03 20.13 15.36
CA GLU A 10 -17.12 20.63 13.98
C GLU A 10 -17.45 19.51 13.01
N ARG A 11 -16.77 18.38 13.11
CA ARG A 11 -17.03 17.21 12.24
C ARG A 11 -18.44 16.65 12.44
N LEU A 12 -18.95 16.63 13.66
CA LEU A 12 -20.30 16.15 13.94
C LEU A 12 -21.37 16.97 13.21
N LEU A 13 -21.19 18.29 13.14
CA LEU A 13 -22.09 19.18 12.38
C LEU A 13 -22.10 18.85 10.87
N HIS A 14 -20.97 18.41 10.31
CA HIS A 14 -20.86 18.09 8.89
C HIS A 14 -21.35 16.67 8.55
N VAL A 15 -21.19 15.72 9.45
CA VAL A 15 -21.47 14.29 9.19
C VAL A 15 -22.90 13.92 9.58
N ALA A 16 -23.40 14.44 10.68
CA ALA A 16 -24.74 14.15 11.18
C ALA A 16 -25.68 15.34 10.93
N LYS A 17 -26.63 15.19 9.99
CA LYS A 17 -27.64 16.23 9.74
C LYS A 17 -28.39 16.60 11.05
N GLY A 18 -28.11 17.82 11.55
CA GLY A 18 -28.73 18.32 12.79
C GLY A 18 -28.10 17.78 14.08
N GLY A 19 -26.98 17.08 13.99
CA GLY A 19 -26.25 16.57 15.17
C GLY A 19 -25.54 17.71 15.89
N ILE A 20 -26.09 18.14 17.03
CA ILE A 20 -25.47 19.15 17.91
C ILE A 20 -25.01 18.44 19.18
N TYR A 21 -23.69 18.49 19.42
CA TYR A 21 -23.16 17.99 20.69
C TYR A 21 -23.24 19.08 21.76
N THR A 22 -24.10 18.87 22.75
CA THR A 22 -24.34 19.80 23.84
C THR A 22 -23.43 19.59 25.07
N GLY A 23 -22.66 18.50 25.08
CA GLY A 23 -21.72 18.19 26.16
C GLY A 23 -20.50 19.10 26.19
N THR A 24 -19.81 19.11 27.32
CA THR A 24 -18.52 19.77 27.49
C THR A 24 -17.37 18.95 26.90
N THR A 25 -16.20 19.55 26.69
CA THR A 25 -14.97 18.85 26.31
C THR A 25 -14.61 17.76 27.33
N ALA A 26 -14.84 18.03 28.64
CA ALA A 26 -14.58 17.03 29.68
C ALA A 26 -15.44 15.77 29.56
N HIS A 27 -16.68 15.89 29.07
CA HIS A 27 -17.52 14.71 28.80
C HIS A 27 -16.99 13.88 27.64
N LEU A 28 -16.48 14.52 26.58
CA LEU A 28 -15.82 13.82 25.47
C LEU A 28 -14.53 13.15 25.91
N ASP A 29 -13.72 13.85 26.71
CA ASP A 29 -12.48 13.27 27.25
C ASP A 29 -12.75 12.07 28.16
N ALA A 30 -13.84 12.09 28.92
CA ALA A 30 -14.28 10.96 29.75
C ALA A 30 -14.74 9.77 28.90
N LEU A 31 -15.49 10.01 27.81
CA LEU A 31 -15.88 8.97 26.87
C LEU A 31 -14.65 8.35 26.20
N ILE A 32 -13.74 9.18 25.69
CA ILE A 32 -12.49 8.71 25.07
C ILE A 32 -11.67 7.89 26.06
N LYS A 33 -11.55 8.32 27.32
CA LYS A 33 -10.84 7.57 28.37
C LYS A 33 -11.44 6.20 28.64
N ASN A 34 -12.77 6.09 28.64
CA ASN A 34 -13.45 4.81 28.85
C ASN A 34 -13.26 3.86 27.67
N ASP A 35 -13.18 4.38 26.44
CA ASP A 35 -13.03 3.60 25.22
C ASP A 35 -11.56 3.31 24.87
N LEU A 36 -10.59 4.07 25.42
CA LEU A 36 -9.16 3.88 25.20
C LEU A 36 -8.68 2.43 25.34
N PRO A 37 -9.12 1.63 26.33
CA PRO A 37 -8.70 0.23 26.44
C PRO A 37 -9.17 -0.66 25.29
N ALA A 38 -10.23 -0.26 24.58
CA ALA A 38 -10.78 -0.97 23.42
C ALA A 38 -10.20 -0.49 22.09
N ILE A 39 -9.40 0.59 22.11
CA ILE A 39 -8.78 1.14 20.88
C ILE A 39 -7.63 0.24 20.46
N LYS A 40 -7.72 -0.29 19.26
CA LYS A 40 -6.66 -1.10 18.65
C LYS A 40 -5.57 -0.19 18.09
N ASN A 41 -4.31 -0.54 18.35
CA ASN A 41 -3.20 0.11 17.70
C ASN A 41 -3.06 -0.43 16.28
N VAL A 42 -3.01 0.47 15.29
CA VAL A 42 -2.85 0.14 13.87
C VAL A 42 -1.64 0.89 13.33
N ILE A 43 -0.69 0.17 12.77
CA ILE A 43 0.50 0.74 12.12
C ILE A 43 0.07 1.30 10.77
N GLY A 44 0.24 2.62 10.58
CA GLY A 44 -0.03 3.29 9.32
C GLY A 44 1.18 3.27 8.41
N GLN A 45 0.99 2.93 7.12
CA GLN A 45 2.03 2.99 6.08
C GLN A 45 1.61 3.93 4.95
N ASP A 46 2.47 4.89 4.62
CA ASP A 46 2.18 5.94 3.62
C ASP A 46 2.39 5.48 2.17
N PHE A 47 3.05 4.36 1.97
CA PHE A 47 3.40 3.83 0.64
C PHE A 47 2.92 2.39 0.48
N ILE A 48 2.81 1.94 -0.75
CA ILE A 48 2.56 0.53 -1.10
C ILE A 48 3.91 -0.17 -1.19
N GLY A 49 4.06 -1.32 -0.51
CA GLY A 49 5.30 -2.08 -0.54
C GLY A 49 5.63 -2.77 0.77
N TYR A 50 6.90 -3.12 0.93
CA TYR A 50 7.39 -3.89 2.08
C TYR A 50 7.53 -3.03 3.33
N ASN A 51 6.87 -3.47 4.40
CA ASN A 51 7.02 -2.92 5.75
C ASN A 51 7.98 -3.80 6.56
N LYS A 52 9.16 -3.25 6.88
CA LYS A 52 10.20 -4.00 7.60
C LYS A 52 9.88 -4.27 9.08
N GLU A 53 9.03 -3.45 9.70
CA GLU A 53 8.65 -3.61 11.11
C GLU A 53 7.71 -4.81 11.27
N ILE A 54 6.86 -5.04 10.26
CA ILE A 54 5.87 -6.13 10.24
C ILE A 54 6.41 -7.36 9.50
N GLY A 55 7.38 -7.16 8.59
CA GLY A 55 7.88 -8.22 7.70
C GLY A 55 6.89 -8.58 6.58
N ALA A 56 6.01 -7.66 6.20
CA ALA A 56 4.93 -7.90 5.24
C ALA A 56 4.94 -6.88 4.10
N TRP A 57 4.46 -7.28 2.93
CA TRP A 57 4.11 -6.39 1.84
C TRP A 57 2.67 -5.94 2.00
N LEU A 58 2.44 -4.63 2.08
CA LEU A 58 1.12 -4.04 2.17
C LEU A 58 0.74 -3.42 0.82
N PHE A 59 -0.34 -3.91 0.24
CA PHE A 59 -1.01 -3.37 -0.93
C PHE A 59 -2.34 -2.73 -0.51
N ASN A 60 -3.08 -2.16 -1.44
CA ASN A 60 -4.33 -1.46 -1.08
C ASN A 60 -5.41 -2.39 -0.51
N ASP A 61 -5.56 -3.58 -1.07
CA ASP A 61 -6.64 -4.53 -0.80
C ASP A 61 -6.15 -5.86 -0.25
N VAL A 62 -4.84 -6.10 -0.29
CA VAL A 62 -4.22 -7.34 0.18
C VAL A 62 -2.89 -7.04 0.86
N ALA A 63 -2.58 -7.79 1.91
CA ALA A 63 -1.23 -7.87 2.47
C ALA A 63 -0.67 -9.28 2.29
N VAL A 64 0.65 -9.38 2.13
CA VAL A 64 1.36 -10.64 1.98
C VAL A 64 2.45 -10.75 3.03
N CYS A 65 2.39 -11.80 3.86
CA CYS A 65 3.39 -12.11 4.87
C CYS A 65 3.62 -13.63 4.90
N ASN A 66 4.88 -14.06 4.87
CA ASN A 66 5.24 -15.49 4.97
C ASN A 66 4.47 -16.39 3.98
N SER A 67 4.32 -15.94 2.73
CA SER A 67 3.56 -16.64 1.67
C SER A 67 2.06 -16.80 1.96
N LYS A 68 1.51 -16.05 2.93
CA LYS A 68 0.08 -15.97 3.20
C LYS A 68 -0.45 -14.62 2.76
N THR A 69 -1.69 -14.61 2.31
CA THR A 69 -2.43 -13.40 1.96
C THR A 69 -3.40 -13.05 3.09
N TYR A 70 -3.51 -11.75 3.38
CA TYR A 70 -4.42 -11.20 4.37
C TYR A 70 -5.31 -10.17 3.67
N GLU A 71 -6.61 -10.29 3.87
CA GLU A 71 -7.60 -9.34 3.36
C GLU A 71 -7.83 -8.22 4.38
N ILE A 72 -8.23 -7.07 3.89
CA ILE A 72 -8.66 -5.95 4.73
C ILE A 72 -9.95 -6.34 5.48
N ASN A 73 -10.03 -6.05 6.77
CA ASN A 73 -11.19 -6.32 7.57
C ASN A 73 -12.24 -5.19 7.46
N GLU A 74 -13.39 -5.36 8.13
CA GLU A 74 -14.49 -4.38 8.13
C GLU A 74 -14.10 -3.02 8.74
N GLU A 75 -13.06 -2.99 9.61
CA GLU A 75 -12.52 -1.78 10.22
C GLU A 75 -11.42 -1.12 9.36
N ASP A 76 -11.18 -1.64 8.13
CA ASP A 76 -10.29 -1.08 7.12
C ASP A 76 -8.80 -1.14 7.53
N TYR A 77 -8.36 -2.28 8.08
CA TYR A 77 -6.95 -2.62 8.32
C TYR A 77 -6.71 -4.13 8.16
N PHE A 78 -5.43 -4.52 8.04
CA PHE A 78 -4.99 -5.92 8.00
C PHE A 78 -4.64 -6.41 9.39
N GLU A 79 -5.03 -7.64 9.72
CA GLU A 79 -4.58 -8.36 10.92
C GLU A 79 -3.53 -9.40 10.51
N ILE A 80 -2.25 -9.07 10.66
CA ILE A 80 -1.12 -9.88 10.20
C ILE A 80 -0.40 -10.45 11.42
N ASP A 81 -0.60 -11.73 11.71
CA ASP A 81 0.07 -12.45 12.81
C ASP A 81 0.02 -11.69 14.16
N GLY A 82 -1.12 -11.06 14.47
CA GLY A 82 -1.36 -10.29 15.71
C GLY A 82 -0.93 -8.82 15.65
N ILE A 83 -0.44 -8.35 14.51
CA ILE A 83 -0.12 -6.94 14.25
C ILE A 83 -1.20 -6.37 13.34
N ASN A 84 -1.75 -5.21 13.72
CA ASN A 84 -2.68 -4.50 12.88
C ASN A 84 -1.94 -3.48 12.02
N ALA A 85 -2.16 -3.49 10.71
CA ALA A 85 -1.51 -2.60 9.77
C ALA A 85 -2.50 -2.04 8.74
N LYS A 86 -2.27 -0.80 8.30
CA LYS A 86 -3.16 -0.11 7.39
C LYS A 86 -2.39 0.73 6.38
N PRO A 87 -2.69 0.61 5.07
CA PRO A 87 -2.21 1.59 4.09
C PRO A 87 -2.96 2.92 4.30
N LEU A 88 -2.23 4.02 4.45
CA LEU A 88 -2.80 5.36 4.61
C LEU A 88 -3.13 5.98 3.27
N ASN A 89 -2.40 5.62 2.22
CA ASN A 89 -2.64 6.08 0.86
C ASN A 89 -3.63 5.15 0.16
N LYS A 90 -4.88 5.58 0.05
CA LYS A 90 -5.98 4.82 -0.56
C LYS A 90 -6.16 5.09 -2.07
N LYS A 91 -5.19 5.67 -2.73
CA LYS A 91 -5.32 5.81 -4.20
C LYS A 91 -5.29 4.41 -4.81
N PRO A 92 -6.38 3.94 -5.43
CA PRO A 92 -6.41 2.63 -6.07
C PRO A 92 -5.54 2.69 -7.32
N ILE A 93 -4.25 2.39 -7.15
CA ILE A 93 -3.32 2.36 -8.26
C ILE A 93 -3.40 1.00 -8.95
N LEU A 94 -3.70 -0.04 -8.20
CA LEU A 94 -3.78 -1.39 -8.74
C LEU A 94 -4.84 -2.23 -8.03
N GLN A 95 -5.64 -2.96 -8.83
CA GLN A 95 -6.44 -4.07 -8.33
C GLN A 95 -5.68 -5.37 -8.57
N ILE A 96 -5.15 -5.96 -7.51
CA ILE A 96 -4.43 -7.23 -7.61
C ILE A 96 -5.45 -8.37 -7.56
N ASN A 97 -5.57 -9.13 -8.65
CA ASN A 97 -6.45 -10.30 -8.70
C ASN A 97 -5.75 -11.54 -8.11
N TYR A 98 -5.47 -11.50 -6.80
CA TYR A 98 -4.83 -12.62 -6.09
C TYR A 98 -5.77 -13.81 -5.80
N LYS A 99 -7.09 -13.62 -5.98
CA LYS A 99 -8.12 -14.65 -5.72
C LYS A 99 -8.22 -15.70 -6.83
N LYS A 100 -7.64 -15.40 -7.99
CA LYS A 100 -7.70 -16.26 -9.18
C LYS A 100 -6.31 -16.53 -9.75
N PRO A 101 -5.44 -17.22 -9.02
CA PRO A 101 -4.07 -17.49 -9.48
C PRO A 101 -4.02 -18.27 -10.79
N ASP A 102 -5.04 -19.09 -11.10
CA ASP A 102 -5.12 -19.86 -12.33
C ASP A 102 -5.37 -19.01 -13.59
N GLU A 103 -5.85 -17.77 -13.43
CA GLU A 103 -5.99 -16.81 -14.52
C GLU A 103 -4.67 -16.06 -14.82
N PHE A 104 -3.65 -16.22 -13.97
CA PHE A 104 -2.37 -15.58 -14.18
C PHE A 104 -1.63 -16.21 -15.36
N THR A 105 -1.18 -15.39 -16.28
CA THR A 105 -0.35 -15.79 -17.43
C THR A 105 0.90 -14.94 -17.52
N THR A 106 1.97 -15.52 -18.00
CA THR A 106 3.24 -14.85 -18.29
C THR A 106 3.44 -14.57 -19.77
N SER A 107 2.46 -14.85 -20.63
CA SER A 107 2.56 -14.66 -22.09
C SER A 107 2.92 -13.24 -22.49
N TRP A 108 2.49 -12.24 -21.73
CA TRP A 108 2.85 -10.83 -21.95
C TRP A 108 4.36 -10.56 -21.88
N VAL A 109 5.17 -11.43 -21.27
CA VAL A 109 6.65 -11.32 -21.23
C VAL A 109 7.24 -11.50 -22.62
N GLU A 110 6.62 -12.35 -23.46
CA GLU A 110 7.00 -12.53 -24.85
C GLU A 110 6.74 -11.24 -25.66
N ASP A 111 5.59 -10.60 -25.43
CA ASP A 111 5.26 -9.31 -26.06
C ASP A 111 6.23 -8.22 -25.62
N LEU A 112 6.61 -8.19 -24.35
CA LEU A 112 7.61 -7.26 -23.83
C LEU A 112 8.98 -7.48 -24.50
N TRP A 113 9.38 -8.75 -24.68
CA TRP A 113 10.60 -9.11 -25.38
C TRP A 113 10.55 -8.67 -26.84
N LEU A 114 9.45 -8.91 -27.55
CA LEU A 114 9.30 -8.51 -28.94
C LEU A 114 9.35 -6.99 -29.12
N ALA A 115 8.77 -6.24 -28.17
CA ALA A 115 8.71 -4.78 -28.24
C ALA A 115 10.03 -4.08 -27.84
N PHE A 116 10.73 -4.58 -26.82
CA PHE A 116 11.85 -3.89 -26.17
C PHE A 116 13.13 -4.73 -26.05
N GLY A 117 13.08 -6.01 -26.40
CA GLY A 117 14.21 -6.93 -26.34
C GLY A 117 14.81 -7.05 -24.95
N GLU A 118 16.13 -7.24 -24.90
CA GLU A 118 16.89 -7.38 -23.65
C GLU A 118 16.68 -6.21 -22.68
N LYS A 119 16.56 -4.98 -23.20
CA LYS A 119 16.38 -3.76 -22.41
C LYS A 119 15.05 -3.77 -21.66
N GLY A 120 13.99 -4.29 -22.27
CA GLY A 120 12.68 -4.46 -21.62
C GLY A 120 12.76 -5.44 -20.47
N ILE A 121 13.42 -6.57 -20.67
CA ILE A 121 13.58 -7.61 -19.63
C ILE A 121 14.46 -7.13 -18.46
N ILE A 122 15.54 -6.41 -18.75
CA ILE A 122 16.40 -5.81 -17.71
C ILE A 122 15.59 -4.80 -16.87
N THR A 123 14.78 -3.96 -17.54
CA THR A 123 13.92 -2.99 -16.87
C THR A 123 12.89 -3.69 -15.97
N LEU A 124 12.23 -4.73 -16.50
CA LEU A 124 11.28 -5.53 -15.74
C LEU A 124 11.95 -6.19 -14.52
N ALA A 125 13.12 -6.81 -14.69
CA ALA A 125 13.87 -7.45 -13.61
C ALA A 125 14.27 -6.43 -12.53
N PHE A 126 14.71 -5.25 -12.91
CA PHE A 126 15.02 -4.17 -11.97
C PHE A 126 13.76 -3.73 -11.22
N TRP A 127 12.64 -3.58 -11.90
CA TRP A 127 11.37 -3.20 -11.31
C TRP A 127 10.86 -4.24 -10.31
N LEU A 128 10.91 -5.54 -10.67
CA LEU A 128 10.64 -6.66 -9.76
C LEU A 128 11.57 -6.64 -8.54
N GLY A 129 12.86 -6.40 -8.77
CA GLY A 129 13.86 -6.29 -7.71
C GLY A 129 13.57 -5.13 -6.73
N SER A 130 12.90 -4.07 -7.17
CA SER A 130 12.58 -2.92 -6.31
C SER A 130 11.65 -3.30 -5.16
N LEU A 131 10.76 -4.28 -5.34
CA LEU A 131 9.92 -4.82 -4.27
C LEU A 131 10.75 -5.45 -3.14
N PHE A 132 11.93 -5.96 -3.46
CA PHE A 132 12.86 -6.62 -2.55
C PHE A 132 14.08 -5.75 -2.22
N SER A 133 13.97 -4.44 -2.44
CA SER A 133 15.12 -3.51 -2.28
C SER A 133 15.72 -3.54 -0.89
N GLU A 134 14.92 -3.72 0.16
CA GLU A 134 15.40 -3.82 1.54
C GLU A 134 16.23 -5.10 1.74
N GLN A 135 15.73 -6.25 1.29
CA GLN A 135 16.42 -7.54 1.38
C GLN A 135 17.72 -7.53 0.56
N ILE A 136 17.66 -6.91 -0.62
CA ILE A 136 18.84 -6.75 -1.48
C ILE A 136 19.89 -5.87 -0.81
N ARG A 137 19.49 -4.74 -0.21
CA ARG A 137 20.42 -3.86 0.53
C ARG A 137 21.02 -4.53 1.74
N GLN A 138 20.26 -5.34 2.48
CA GLN A 138 20.79 -6.11 3.60
C GLN A 138 21.90 -7.06 3.17
N LYS A 139 21.78 -7.66 1.97
CA LYS A 139 22.75 -8.62 1.43
C LYS A 139 23.93 -7.95 0.71
N ASN A 140 23.68 -6.89 -0.05
CA ASN A 140 24.64 -6.29 -0.99
C ASN A 140 25.05 -4.86 -0.61
N ALA A 141 24.60 -4.35 0.57
CA ALA A 141 24.81 -2.99 1.08
C ALA A 141 24.20 -1.86 0.21
N SER A 142 23.74 -2.14 -1.00
CA SER A 142 23.14 -1.14 -1.90
C SER A 142 22.10 -1.77 -2.84
N TYR A 143 21.23 -0.92 -3.38
CA TYR A 143 20.37 -1.23 -4.51
C TYR A 143 20.70 -0.22 -5.62
N PRO A 144 21.03 -0.65 -6.85
CA PRO A 144 21.47 0.25 -7.92
C PRO A 144 20.34 1.16 -8.40
N PHE A 145 20.72 2.21 -9.13
CA PHE A 145 19.79 2.99 -9.93
C PHE A 145 19.71 2.40 -11.34
N LEU A 146 18.53 2.48 -11.96
CA LEU A 146 18.32 2.17 -13.37
C LEU A 146 18.13 3.48 -14.12
N GLU A 147 19.00 3.73 -15.10
CA GLU A 147 18.86 4.82 -16.05
C GLU A 147 18.40 4.26 -17.41
N ILE A 148 17.32 4.81 -17.95
CA ILE A 148 16.77 4.43 -19.25
C ILE A 148 17.01 5.56 -20.23
N THR A 149 17.98 5.38 -21.12
CA THR A 149 18.37 6.36 -22.14
C THR A 149 17.95 5.92 -23.54
N GLY A 150 17.81 6.86 -24.46
CA GLY A 150 17.47 6.61 -25.85
C GLY A 150 16.85 7.84 -26.53
N GLU A 151 16.70 7.79 -27.84
CA GLU A 151 16.10 8.86 -28.60
C GLU A 151 14.62 9.12 -28.28
N PRO A 152 14.10 10.34 -28.53
CA PRO A 152 12.66 10.60 -28.41
C PRO A 152 11.84 9.63 -29.26
N GLY A 153 10.67 9.20 -28.75
CA GLY A 153 9.77 8.32 -29.49
C GLY A 153 10.11 6.82 -29.45
N THR A 154 11.16 6.39 -28.73
CA THR A 154 11.53 4.96 -28.62
C THR A 154 10.75 4.15 -27.59
N GLY A 155 9.64 4.67 -27.08
CA GLY A 155 8.77 3.94 -26.15
C GLY A 155 9.23 3.87 -24.69
N LYS A 156 10.23 4.66 -24.26
CA LYS A 156 10.74 4.66 -22.88
C LYS A 156 9.62 4.91 -21.85
N THR A 157 8.82 5.94 -22.08
CA THR A 157 7.69 6.28 -21.20
C THR A 157 6.67 5.16 -21.16
N THR A 158 6.36 4.55 -22.33
CA THR A 158 5.44 3.42 -22.42
C THR A 158 5.92 2.23 -21.59
N LEU A 159 7.21 1.92 -21.63
CA LEU A 159 7.83 0.86 -20.85
C LEU A 159 7.74 1.15 -19.33
N ILE A 160 8.03 2.38 -18.92
CA ILE A 160 7.94 2.80 -17.53
C ILE A 160 6.49 2.75 -17.05
N ASP A 161 5.53 3.27 -17.83
CA ASP A 161 4.10 3.24 -17.51
C ASP A 161 3.58 1.81 -17.40
N PHE A 162 4.05 0.90 -18.25
CA PHE A 162 3.74 -0.52 -18.15
C PHE A 162 4.27 -1.10 -16.83
N CYS A 163 5.53 -0.85 -16.48
CA CYS A 163 6.08 -1.31 -15.20
C CYS A 163 5.35 -0.73 -13.99
N TRP A 164 4.95 0.53 -14.03
CA TRP A 164 4.12 1.15 -12.97
C TRP A 164 2.78 0.44 -12.78
N ARG A 165 2.14 0.04 -13.88
CA ARG A 165 0.84 -0.66 -13.83
C ARG A 165 0.94 -2.09 -13.32
N LEU A 166 2.13 -2.68 -13.30
CA LEU A 166 2.32 -4.04 -12.78
C LEU A 166 2.32 -4.10 -11.24
N TRP A 167 2.74 -2.99 -10.58
CA TRP A 167 2.86 -2.99 -9.11
C TRP A 167 2.12 -1.84 -8.42
N GLY A 168 1.70 -0.86 -9.12
CA GLY A 168 1.10 0.35 -8.57
C GLY A 168 2.03 1.55 -8.55
#